data_7ea067e603a13039115aff4c252cb8eb
#
_entry.id   7ea067e603a13039115aff4c252cb8eb
#
_cell.length_a   1.000
_cell.length_b   1.000
_cell.length_c   1.000
_cell.angle_alpha   90.00
_cell.angle_beta   90.00
_cell.angle_gamma   90.00
#
_symmetry.space_group_name_H-M   'P 1'
#
loop_
_entity.id
_entity.type
_entity.pdbx_description
1 polymer ?
#
loop_
_entity_poly.entity_id
_entity_poly.type
_entity_poly.pdbx_seq_one_letter_code
_entity_poly.pdbx_strand_id
1 'polypeptide(L)'
;MLELARAFARVPRTQRTLVFAAWTAEERGTLGSESFGVHPLYRPEKTVADMTLDILQTAGPSRDVVLVGAGQNELADDLARAAAAQGRTVTPDAKPERGLFYRADHFSLAKRGVPTLLLMAIGGGVDLVSGGRAAGDAWVSDYTANCYHQTCDSWGSSWDLRGAAEDVDLFYRVGLQLGNSRRWPEWRPGSEFKAIRDTSASARP
;
A
#
# COMPACT_ATOMS: atom_id res chain seq x y z
N MET A 1 -4.86 -0.81 -9.28
CA MET A 1 -3.76 -0.32 -10.14
C MET A 1 -4.26 0.27 -11.47
N LEU A 2 -5.01 -0.43 -12.34
CA LEU A 2 -5.46 0.09 -13.65
C LEU A 2 -6.28 1.40 -13.53
N GLU A 3 -7.14 1.52 -12.52
CA GLU A 3 -7.89 2.76 -12.27
C GLU A 3 -6.97 3.93 -11.88
N LEU A 4 -5.92 3.68 -11.10
CA LEU A 4 -4.89 4.68 -10.81
C LEU A 4 -4.20 5.15 -12.10
N ALA A 5 -3.75 4.22 -12.93
CA ALA A 5 -3.11 4.55 -14.21
C ALA A 5 -4.05 5.38 -15.10
N ARG A 6 -5.33 5.01 -15.16
CA ARG A 6 -6.37 5.75 -15.91
C ARG A 6 -6.59 7.16 -15.34
N ALA A 7 -6.60 7.32 -14.03
CA ALA A 7 -6.74 8.63 -13.39
C ALA A 7 -5.56 9.54 -13.72
N PHE A 8 -4.33 9.04 -13.60
CA PHE A 8 -3.13 9.79 -13.94
C PHE A 8 -3.01 10.12 -15.43
N ALA A 9 -3.54 9.28 -16.32
CA ALA A 9 -3.56 9.58 -17.76
C ALA A 9 -4.49 10.75 -18.16
N ARG A 10 -5.39 11.17 -17.26
CA ARG A 10 -6.36 12.25 -17.49
C ARG A 10 -5.93 13.61 -16.94
N VAL A 11 -4.82 13.69 -16.25
CA VAL A 11 -4.29 14.91 -15.65
C VAL A 11 -2.95 15.28 -16.30
N PRO A 12 -2.47 16.54 -16.15
CA PRO A 12 -1.13 16.91 -16.61
C PRO A 12 -0.07 15.97 -16.04
N ARG A 13 0.98 15.71 -16.83
CA ARG A 13 2.10 14.87 -16.41
C ARG A 13 2.72 15.39 -15.12
N THR A 14 2.99 14.48 -14.20
CA THR A 14 3.77 14.77 -13.00
C THR A 14 5.23 15.05 -13.34
N GLN A 15 5.93 15.78 -12.49
CA GLN A 15 7.37 16.05 -12.66
C GLN A 15 8.22 14.79 -12.56
N ARG A 16 7.79 13.81 -11.77
CA ARG A 16 8.42 12.49 -11.64
C ARG A 16 7.69 11.46 -12.48
N THR A 17 8.43 10.48 -12.97
CA THR A 17 7.87 9.30 -13.61
C THR A 17 7.07 8.49 -12.60
N LEU A 18 5.86 8.08 -12.99
CA LEU A 18 5.05 7.12 -12.26
C LEU A 18 5.14 5.77 -12.98
N VAL A 19 5.42 4.73 -12.22
CA VAL A 19 5.51 3.36 -12.72
C VAL A 19 4.35 2.57 -12.13
N PHE A 20 3.59 1.91 -12.97
CA PHE A 20 2.51 1.00 -12.57
C PHE A 20 2.99 -0.42 -12.82
N ALA A 21 3.14 -1.19 -11.74
CA ALA A 21 3.65 -2.55 -11.78
C ALA A 21 2.58 -3.55 -11.34
N ALA A 22 2.49 -4.66 -12.05
CA ALA A 22 1.72 -5.83 -11.66
C ALA A 22 2.69 -7.00 -11.55
N TRP A 23 2.94 -7.44 -10.34
CA TRP A 23 3.90 -8.50 -10.08
C TRP A 23 3.31 -9.87 -10.36
N THR A 24 4.13 -10.80 -10.77
CA THR A 24 3.74 -12.20 -10.99
C THR A 24 4.28 -13.08 -9.87
N ALA A 25 3.57 -14.17 -9.59
CA ALA A 25 3.99 -15.22 -8.67
C ALA A 25 4.31 -14.70 -7.25
N GLU A 26 3.51 -13.75 -6.74
CA GLU A 26 3.62 -13.28 -5.35
C GLU A 26 3.45 -14.45 -4.38
N GLU A 27 2.44 -15.28 -4.57
CA GLU A 27 2.09 -16.47 -3.76
C GLU A 27 3.17 -17.59 -3.78
N ARG A 28 4.18 -17.43 -4.61
CA ARG A 28 5.36 -18.33 -4.68
C ARG A 28 6.61 -17.70 -4.06
N GLY A 29 6.44 -16.70 -3.20
CA GLY A 29 7.52 -16.00 -2.51
C GLY A 29 7.94 -14.73 -3.22
N THR A 30 6.97 -13.91 -3.66
CA THR A 30 7.18 -12.57 -4.24
C THR A 30 8.14 -12.56 -5.43
N LEU A 31 8.12 -13.62 -6.26
CA LEU A 31 9.15 -13.85 -7.30
C LEU A 31 9.26 -12.70 -8.30
N GLY A 32 8.14 -12.10 -8.71
CA GLY A 32 8.13 -11.02 -9.68
C GLY A 32 8.75 -9.74 -9.13
N SER A 33 8.33 -9.31 -7.95
CA SER A 33 8.87 -8.11 -7.29
C SER A 33 10.33 -8.30 -6.85
N GLU A 34 10.71 -9.50 -6.41
CA GLU A 34 12.10 -9.81 -6.06
C GLU A 34 12.99 -9.80 -7.29
N SER A 35 12.55 -10.39 -8.41
CA SER A 35 13.26 -10.35 -9.68
C SER A 35 13.48 -8.91 -10.15
N PHE A 36 12.44 -8.06 -10.05
CA PHE A 36 12.58 -6.63 -10.34
C PHE A 36 13.57 -5.95 -9.39
N GLY A 37 13.55 -6.29 -8.12
CA GLY A 37 14.47 -5.73 -7.15
C GLY A 37 15.94 -6.11 -7.41
N VAL A 38 16.21 -7.32 -7.91
CA VAL A 38 17.57 -7.78 -8.28
C VAL A 38 18.01 -7.23 -9.63
N HIS A 39 17.07 -7.14 -10.60
CA HIS A 39 17.31 -6.66 -11.97
C HIS A 39 16.42 -5.45 -12.31
N PRO A 40 16.61 -4.31 -11.61
CA PRO A 40 15.65 -3.22 -11.69
C PRO A 40 15.75 -2.46 -13.02
N LEU A 41 14.60 -2.22 -13.66
CA LEU A 41 14.49 -1.25 -14.76
C LEU A 41 14.68 0.18 -14.25
N TYR A 42 14.30 0.44 -13.00
CA TYR A 42 14.48 1.71 -12.30
C TYR A 42 15.23 1.45 -11.02
N ARG A 43 16.38 2.10 -10.87
CA ARG A 43 17.28 1.88 -9.73
C ARG A 43 16.59 2.23 -8.40
N PRO A 44 16.63 1.34 -7.39
CA PRO A 44 15.99 1.57 -6.09
C PRO A 44 16.45 2.87 -5.42
N GLU A 45 17.74 3.26 -5.58
CA GLU A 45 18.30 4.50 -5.05
C GLU A 45 17.65 5.75 -5.67
N LYS A 46 17.09 5.63 -6.87
CA LYS A 46 16.36 6.70 -7.56
C LYS A 46 14.85 6.54 -7.49
N THR A 47 14.37 5.53 -6.79
CA THR A 47 12.95 5.32 -6.53
C THR A 47 12.56 6.06 -5.26
N VAL A 48 11.58 6.95 -5.40
CA VAL A 48 11.15 7.86 -4.32
C VAL A 48 10.34 7.11 -3.28
N ALA A 49 9.40 6.30 -3.74
CA ALA A 49 8.45 5.56 -2.92
C ALA A 49 7.87 4.38 -3.71
N ASP A 50 7.43 3.38 -2.99
CA ASP A 50 6.53 2.34 -3.47
C ASP A 50 5.19 2.41 -2.74
N MET A 51 4.10 2.15 -3.45
CA MET A 51 2.76 2.13 -2.88
C MET A 51 2.03 0.90 -3.39
N THR A 52 1.89 -0.09 -2.52
CA THR A 52 1.31 -1.39 -2.85
C THR A 52 -0.11 -1.49 -2.31
N LEU A 53 -1.03 -1.86 -3.19
CA LEU A 53 -2.38 -2.32 -2.87
C LEU A 53 -2.37 -3.83 -2.92
N ASP A 54 -2.59 -4.44 -1.80
CA ASP A 54 -2.87 -5.87 -1.68
C ASP A 54 -4.33 -6.04 -1.25
N ILE A 55 -4.77 -7.10 -0.68
CA ILE A 55 -6.16 -7.40 -0.37
C ILE A 55 -6.94 -6.17 0.11
N LEU A 56 -7.73 -5.57 -0.78
CA LEU A 56 -8.66 -4.49 -0.43
C LEU A 56 -9.97 -5.09 0.07
N GLN A 57 -10.56 -4.44 1.07
CA GLN A 57 -11.82 -4.89 1.62
C GLN A 57 -12.97 -4.70 0.62
N THR A 58 -13.95 -5.58 0.68
CA THR A 58 -15.12 -5.61 -0.22
C THR A 58 -16.45 -5.43 0.51
N ALA A 59 -16.39 -4.88 1.74
CA ALA A 59 -17.54 -4.74 2.64
C ALA A 59 -18.15 -3.33 2.67
N GLY A 60 -17.71 -2.43 1.78
CA GLY A 60 -18.26 -1.08 1.64
C GLY A 60 -17.39 0.03 2.27
N PRO A 61 -17.94 1.26 2.35
CA PRO A 61 -17.18 2.41 2.86
C PRO A 61 -16.76 2.25 4.31
N SER A 62 -15.57 2.79 4.65
CA SER A 62 -15.03 2.76 6.01
C SER A 62 -14.58 4.15 6.47
N ARG A 63 -14.53 4.35 7.79
CA ARG A 63 -14.04 5.58 8.42
C ARG A 63 -12.54 5.60 8.57
N ASP A 64 -11.88 4.49 8.22
CA ASP A 64 -10.42 4.37 8.26
C ASP A 64 -9.89 3.50 7.11
N VAL A 65 -8.58 3.44 7.02
CA VAL A 65 -7.84 2.54 6.13
C VAL A 65 -6.74 1.85 6.93
N VAL A 66 -6.52 0.56 6.68
CA VAL A 66 -5.48 -0.21 7.38
C VAL A 66 -4.16 -0.07 6.64
N LEU A 67 -3.13 0.41 7.37
CA LEU A 67 -1.75 0.50 6.92
C LEU A 67 -0.90 -0.55 7.63
N VAL A 68 -0.42 -1.53 6.89
CA VAL A 68 0.55 -2.49 7.40
C VAL A 68 1.94 -1.86 7.44
N GLY A 69 2.66 -1.99 8.55
CA GLY A 69 3.94 -1.30 8.76
C GLY A 69 3.81 0.18 9.10
N ALA A 70 2.71 0.58 9.74
CA ALA A 70 2.48 1.96 10.17
C ALA A 70 3.62 2.49 11.05
N GLY A 71 3.99 3.77 10.85
CA GLY A 71 5.01 4.46 11.64
C GLY A 71 6.46 4.17 11.24
N GLN A 72 6.73 3.34 10.25
CA GLN A 72 8.10 3.01 9.84
C GLN A 72 8.75 4.07 8.95
N ASN A 73 7.97 4.85 8.20
CA ASN A 73 8.48 5.86 7.26
C ASN A 73 7.56 7.08 7.15
N GLU A 74 8.03 8.13 6.49
CA GLU A 74 7.32 9.39 6.35
C GLU A 74 6.11 9.35 5.40
N LEU A 75 5.99 8.33 4.55
CA LEU A 75 4.83 8.18 3.67
C LEU A 75 3.54 7.94 4.47
N ALA A 76 3.66 7.40 5.70
CA ALA A 76 2.51 7.25 6.59
C ALA A 76 1.86 8.61 6.92
N ASP A 77 2.65 9.68 7.02
CA ASP A 77 2.12 11.03 7.26
C ASP A 77 1.41 11.58 6.01
N ASP A 78 1.91 11.26 4.82
CA ASP A 78 1.27 11.62 3.56
C ASP A 78 -0.09 10.93 3.42
N LEU A 79 -0.12 9.62 3.73
CA LEU A 79 -1.34 8.83 3.74
C LEU A 79 -2.35 9.39 4.77
N ALA A 80 -1.88 9.71 5.98
CA ALA A 80 -2.75 10.26 7.03
C ALA A 80 -3.37 11.60 6.62
N ARG A 81 -2.62 12.48 5.96
CA ARG A 81 -3.15 13.74 5.42
C ARG A 81 -4.18 13.50 4.32
N ALA A 82 -3.91 12.56 3.42
CA ALA A 82 -4.85 12.21 2.36
C ALA A 82 -6.15 11.60 2.93
N ALA A 83 -6.03 10.71 3.92
CA ALA A 83 -7.17 10.11 4.61
C ALA A 83 -8.01 11.17 5.34
N ALA A 84 -7.35 12.09 6.06
CA ALA A 84 -8.05 13.20 6.73
C ALA A 84 -8.84 14.08 5.76
N ALA A 85 -8.33 14.31 4.54
CA ALA A 85 -9.05 15.04 3.49
C ALA A 85 -10.29 14.29 2.96
N GLN A 86 -10.37 12.98 3.18
CA GLN A 86 -11.57 12.15 2.93
C GLN A 86 -12.46 12.02 4.19
N GLY A 87 -12.10 12.66 5.32
CA GLY A 87 -12.80 12.46 6.60
C GLY A 87 -12.50 11.08 7.24
N ARG A 88 -11.42 10.44 6.85
CA ARG A 88 -10.99 9.09 7.31
C ARG A 88 -9.72 9.19 8.15
N THR A 89 -9.42 8.12 8.86
CA THR A 89 -8.18 7.95 9.62
C THR A 89 -7.34 6.80 9.08
N VAL A 90 -6.08 6.73 9.50
CA VAL A 90 -5.21 5.57 9.23
C VAL A 90 -5.13 4.73 10.49
N THR A 91 -5.44 3.45 10.37
CA THR A 91 -5.35 2.47 11.46
C THR A 91 -4.14 1.54 11.17
N PRO A 92 -3.26 1.31 12.16
CA PRO A 92 -2.18 0.35 12.00
C PRO A 92 -2.69 -1.09 11.94
N ASP A 93 -1.84 -2.01 11.46
CA ASP A 93 -2.07 -3.44 11.57
C ASP A 93 -2.36 -3.82 13.03
N ALA A 94 -3.49 -4.50 13.25
CA ALA A 94 -3.94 -4.91 14.59
C ALA A 94 -3.14 -6.09 15.16
N LYS A 95 -2.43 -6.83 14.30
CA LYS A 95 -1.67 -8.04 14.67
C LYS A 95 -0.34 -8.10 13.91
N PRO A 96 0.59 -7.15 14.17
CA PRO A 96 1.86 -7.06 13.46
C PRO A 96 2.74 -8.31 13.63
N GLU A 97 2.53 -9.09 14.71
CA GLU A 97 3.19 -10.38 14.95
C GLU A 97 2.89 -11.43 13.85
N ARG A 98 1.84 -11.25 13.04
CA ARG A 98 1.56 -12.09 11.87
C ARG A 98 2.57 -11.89 10.74
N GLY A 99 3.36 -10.83 10.80
CA GLY A 99 4.41 -10.52 9.84
C GLY A 99 3.90 -10.17 8.43
N LEU A 100 2.70 -9.63 8.28
CA LEU A 100 2.12 -9.27 6.97
C LEU A 100 3.03 -8.33 6.18
N PHE A 101 3.74 -7.43 6.86
CA PHE A 101 4.70 -6.53 6.23
C PHE A 101 5.79 -7.26 5.43
N TYR A 102 6.17 -8.46 5.83
CA TYR A 102 7.25 -9.23 5.20
C TYR A 102 6.76 -10.22 4.13
N ARG A 103 5.46 -10.19 3.80
CA ARG A 103 4.81 -11.22 2.99
C ARG A 103 4.13 -10.70 1.73
N ALA A 104 4.29 -9.43 1.39
CA ALA A 104 3.74 -8.84 0.18
C ALA A 104 4.83 -8.18 -0.68
N ASP A 105 4.53 -7.89 -1.92
CA ASP A 105 5.49 -7.46 -2.96
C ASP A 105 6.30 -6.20 -2.62
N HIS A 106 5.71 -5.25 -1.85
CA HIS A 106 6.41 -4.03 -1.40
C HIS A 106 7.69 -4.34 -0.63
N PHE A 107 7.75 -5.49 0.05
CA PHE A 107 8.91 -5.89 0.85
C PHE A 107 10.17 -6.06 0.00
N SER A 108 10.03 -6.50 -1.24
CA SER A 108 11.15 -6.62 -2.18
C SER A 108 11.83 -5.28 -2.45
N LEU A 109 11.08 -4.17 -2.44
CA LEU A 109 11.63 -2.81 -2.58
C LEU A 109 12.07 -2.23 -1.23
N ALA A 110 11.33 -2.51 -0.14
CA ALA A 110 11.73 -2.10 1.21
C ALA A 110 13.12 -2.61 1.59
N LYS A 111 13.42 -3.88 1.32
CA LYS A 111 14.75 -4.48 1.51
C LYS A 111 15.88 -3.74 0.78
N ARG A 112 15.56 -2.96 -0.23
CA ARG A 112 16.49 -2.15 -1.03
C ARG A 112 16.45 -0.67 -0.66
N GLY A 113 15.82 -0.36 0.48
CA GLY A 113 15.77 0.97 1.06
C GLY A 113 14.69 1.88 0.51
N VAL A 114 13.84 1.46 -0.41
CA VAL A 114 12.72 2.26 -0.91
C VAL A 114 11.65 2.36 0.17
N PRO A 115 11.24 3.57 0.61
CA PRO A 115 10.10 3.71 1.52
C PRO A 115 8.81 3.20 0.88
N THR A 116 8.02 2.45 1.62
CA THR A 116 6.84 1.76 1.09
C THR A 116 5.58 2.04 1.91
N LEU A 117 4.43 2.03 1.24
CA LEU A 117 3.11 1.91 1.85
C LEU A 117 2.47 0.60 1.42
N LEU A 118 1.93 -0.16 2.37
CA LEU A 118 1.10 -1.33 2.09
C LEU A 118 -0.30 -1.14 2.67
N LEU A 119 -1.29 -0.97 1.80
CA LEU A 119 -2.69 -1.07 2.20
C LEU A 119 -3.16 -2.51 2.04
N MET A 120 -3.51 -3.13 3.16
CA MET A 120 -3.96 -4.52 3.19
C MET A 120 -5.04 -4.68 4.27
N ALA A 121 -6.26 -4.89 3.86
CA ALA A 121 -7.43 -4.90 4.76
C ALA A 121 -7.41 -6.04 5.79
N ILE A 122 -6.73 -7.15 5.51
CA ILE A 122 -6.60 -8.25 6.48
C ILE A 122 -5.60 -7.99 7.62
N GLY A 123 -4.91 -6.85 7.60
CA GLY A 123 -4.11 -6.40 8.74
C GLY A 123 -4.94 -6.07 9.98
N GLY A 124 -6.26 -5.83 9.80
CA GLY A 124 -7.21 -5.58 10.89
C GLY A 124 -8.57 -5.20 10.32
N GLY A 125 -9.63 -5.37 11.10
CA GLY A 125 -10.96 -4.95 10.66
C GLY A 125 -11.01 -3.43 10.49
N VAL A 126 -11.44 -2.96 9.31
CA VAL A 126 -11.73 -1.55 9.08
C VAL A 126 -12.97 -1.11 9.87
N ASP A 127 -13.06 0.17 10.25
CA ASP A 127 -14.26 0.74 10.85
C ASP A 127 -15.30 1.05 9.77
N LEU A 128 -16.10 0.05 9.39
CA LEU A 128 -17.12 0.18 8.36
C LEU A 128 -18.15 1.24 8.73
N VAL A 129 -18.62 2.01 7.76
CA VAL A 129 -19.73 2.97 7.96
C VAL A 129 -20.97 2.23 8.42
N SER A 130 -21.23 1.03 7.89
CA SER A 130 -22.30 0.14 8.33
C SER A 130 -21.77 -0.95 9.26
N GLY A 131 -22.15 -0.94 10.52
CA GLY A 131 -21.78 -1.95 11.51
C GLY A 131 -20.47 -1.71 12.24
N GLY A 132 -19.71 -0.66 11.89
CA GLY A 132 -18.53 -0.25 12.62
C GLY A 132 -17.36 -1.25 12.56
N ARG A 133 -16.44 -1.13 13.54
CA ARG A 133 -15.28 -2.01 13.68
C ARG A 133 -15.65 -3.49 13.81
N ALA A 134 -16.73 -3.77 14.53
CA ALA A 134 -17.19 -5.15 14.72
C ALA A 134 -17.55 -5.84 13.38
N ALA A 135 -18.18 -5.10 12.46
CA ALA A 135 -18.49 -5.63 11.13
C ALA A 135 -17.21 -5.82 10.28
N GLY A 136 -16.24 -4.93 10.38
CA GLY A 136 -14.95 -5.07 9.72
C GLY A 136 -14.15 -6.27 10.25
N ASP A 137 -14.12 -6.46 11.57
CA ASP A 137 -13.48 -7.62 12.19
C ASP A 137 -14.15 -8.93 11.78
N ALA A 138 -15.48 -8.94 11.70
CA ALA A 138 -16.23 -10.09 11.21
C ALA A 138 -15.89 -10.42 9.75
N TRP A 139 -15.80 -9.39 8.88
CA TRP A 139 -15.39 -9.56 7.49
C TRP A 139 -13.98 -10.16 7.38
N VAL A 140 -12.99 -9.61 8.12
CA VAL A 140 -11.60 -10.14 8.12
C VAL A 140 -11.58 -11.58 8.60
N SER A 141 -12.33 -11.90 9.67
CA SER A 141 -12.37 -13.25 10.23
C SER A 141 -12.98 -14.25 9.27
N ASP A 142 -14.12 -13.90 8.67
CA ASP A 142 -14.81 -14.76 7.69
C ASP A 142 -13.96 -14.97 6.43
N TYR A 143 -13.45 -13.89 5.84
CA TYR A 143 -12.60 -13.97 4.65
C TYR A 143 -11.34 -14.81 4.91
N THR A 144 -10.64 -14.56 6.02
CA THR A 144 -9.40 -15.26 6.35
C THR A 144 -9.64 -16.75 6.64
N ALA A 145 -10.75 -17.09 7.28
CA ALA A 145 -11.08 -18.49 7.61
C ALA A 145 -11.60 -19.29 6.43
N ASN A 146 -12.35 -18.66 5.52
CA ASN A 146 -13.17 -19.38 4.57
C ASN A 146 -12.76 -19.19 3.11
N CYS A 147 -12.17 -18.05 2.73
CA CYS A 147 -11.88 -17.74 1.32
C CYS A 147 -10.43 -17.36 1.00
N TYR A 148 -9.68 -16.82 1.95
CA TYR A 148 -8.29 -16.42 1.70
C TYR A 148 -7.46 -17.60 1.21
N HIS A 149 -6.85 -17.48 0.03
CA HIS A 149 -6.13 -18.55 -0.69
C HIS A 149 -6.99 -19.77 -1.04
N GLN A 150 -8.29 -19.60 -1.22
CA GLN A 150 -9.23 -20.64 -1.61
C GLN A 150 -9.90 -20.29 -2.95
N THR A 151 -10.54 -21.27 -3.56
CA THR A 151 -11.23 -21.08 -4.86
C THR A 151 -12.43 -20.15 -4.79
N CYS A 152 -13.00 -19.91 -3.61
CA CYS A 152 -14.07 -18.92 -3.40
C CYS A 152 -13.57 -17.48 -3.43
N ASP A 153 -12.25 -17.24 -3.36
CA ASP A 153 -11.66 -15.90 -3.49
C ASP A 153 -11.69 -15.44 -4.95
N SER A 154 -12.87 -15.21 -5.43
CA SER A 154 -13.16 -14.81 -6.81
C SER A 154 -14.15 -13.66 -6.80
N TRP A 155 -14.16 -12.89 -7.88
CA TRP A 155 -15.10 -11.77 -8.00
C TRP A 155 -16.54 -12.20 -7.75
N GLY A 156 -17.27 -11.42 -6.95
CA GLY A 156 -18.67 -11.63 -6.65
C GLY A 156 -19.49 -10.35 -6.79
N SER A 157 -20.73 -10.47 -7.30
CA SER A 157 -21.65 -9.33 -7.44
C SER A 157 -22.12 -8.74 -6.09
N SER A 158 -21.86 -9.45 -5.00
CA SER A 158 -22.14 -8.98 -3.63
C SER A 158 -21.07 -8.05 -3.07
N TRP A 159 -19.94 -7.89 -3.76
CA TRP A 159 -18.88 -7.00 -3.30
C TRP A 159 -19.30 -5.54 -3.36
N ASP A 160 -19.16 -4.84 -2.24
CA ASP A 160 -19.28 -3.38 -2.18
C ASP A 160 -17.90 -2.75 -2.27
N LEU A 161 -17.53 -2.35 -3.47
CA LEU A 161 -16.20 -1.81 -3.77
C LEU A 161 -16.05 -0.31 -3.49
N ARG A 162 -17.05 0.35 -2.90
CA ARG A 162 -16.98 1.79 -2.64
C ARG A 162 -15.83 2.15 -1.71
N GLY A 163 -15.59 1.36 -0.65
CA GLY A 163 -14.44 1.56 0.24
C GLY A 163 -13.11 1.31 -0.46
N ALA A 164 -13.00 0.25 -1.25
CA ALA A 164 -11.80 -0.02 -2.06
C ALA A 164 -11.52 1.12 -3.06
N ALA A 165 -12.55 1.74 -3.63
CA ALA A 165 -12.38 2.91 -4.51
C ALA A 165 -11.86 4.14 -3.75
N GLU A 166 -12.29 4.35 -2.49
CA GLU A 166 -11.76 5.38 -1.60
C GLU A 166 -10.27 5.14 -1.29
N ASP A 167 -9.87 3.88 -1.06
CA ASP A 167 -8.46 3.53 -0.83
C ASP A 167 -7.59 3.76 -2.09
N VAL A 168 -8.13 3.49 -3.27
CA VAL A 168 -7.48 3.83 -4.55
C VAL A 168 -7.29 5.34 -4.70
N ASP A 169 -8.30 6.16 -4.31
CA ASP A 169 -8.19 7.63 -4.33
C ASP A 169 -7.13 8.15 -3.33
N LEU A 170 -6.93 7.49 -2.18
CA LEU A 170 -5.82 7.83 -1.28
C LEU A 170 -4.46 7.70 -2.00
N PHE A 171 -4.23 6.60 -2.68
CA PHE A 171 -2.99 6.39 -3.43
C PHE A 171 -2.85 7.36 -4.62
N TYR A 172 -3.95 7.72 -5.26
CA TYR A 172 -3.93 8.77 -6.28
C TYR A 172 -3.46 10.12 -5.69
N ARG A 173 -4.00 10.55 -4.55
CA ARG A 173 -3.64 11.81 -3.88
C ARG A 173 -2.20 11.82 -3.43
N VAL A 174 -1.74 10.77 -2.76
CA VAL A 174 -0.35 10.63 -2.32
C VAL A 174 0.59 10.60 -3.52
N GLY A 175 0.27 9.80 -4.54
CA GLY A 175 1.05 9.69 -5.77
C GLY A 175 1.15 11.01 -6.55
N LEU A 176 0.05 11.77 -6.64
CA LEU A 176 0.03 13.08 -7.30
C LEU A 176 0.90 14.09 -6.55
N GLN A 177 0.80 14.11 -5.22
CA GLN A 177 1.63 14.98 -4.37
C GLN A 177 3.12 14.64 -4.50
N LEU A 178 3.49 13.37 -4.37
CA LEU A 178 4.88 12.92 -4.50
C LEU A 178 5.42 13.14 -5.92
N GLY A 179 4.60 12.83 -6.92
CA GLY A 179 4.96 13.01 -8.33
C GLY A 179 5.28 14.45 -8.71
N ASN A 180 4.74 15.44 -8.00
CA ASN A 180 4.96 16.87 -8.23
C ASN A 180 5.85 17.53 -7.17
N SER A 181 6.43 16.78 -6.24
CA SER A 181 7.31 17.30 -5.20
C SER A 181 8.78 16.96 -5.49
N ARG A 182 9.70 17.69 -4.83
CA ARG A 182 11.13 17.35 -4.80
C ARG A 182 11.52 16.58 -3.55
N ARG A 183 10.56 16.29 -2.65
CA ARG A 183 10.81 15.59 -1.40
C ARG A 183 11.19 14.14 -1.65
N TRP A 184 12.11 13.63 -0.84
CA TRP A 184 12.48 12.21 -0.77
C TRP A 184 12.06 11.69 0.59
N PRO A 185 10.94 10.96 0.68
CA PRO A 185 10.52 10.36 1.94
C PRO A 185 11.58 9.40 2.48
N GLU A 186 11.71 9.38 3.80
CA GLU A 186 12.73 8.61 4.48
C GLU A 186 12.10 7.58 5.43
N TRP A 187 12.87 6.53 5.72
CA TRP A 187 12.57 5.63 6.82
C TRP A 187 12.83 6.34 8.16
N ARG A 188 11.98 6.10 9.15
CA ARG A 188 12.15 6.69 10.47
C ARG A 188 13.31 6.04 11.23
N PRO A 189 13.89 6.75 12.21
CA PRO A 189 14.85 6.14 13.14
C PRO A 189 14.29 4.87 13.76
N GLY A 190 15.10 3.80 13.79
CA GLY A 190 14.68 2.48 14.27
C GLY A 190 14.15 1.53 13.21
N SER A 191 13.82 2.01 12.00
CA SER A 191 13.50 1.11 10.89
C SER A 191 14.74 0.37 10.40
N GLU A 192 14.61 -0.93 10.19
CA GLU A 192 15.68 -1.80 9.67
C GLU A 192 16.13 -1.42 8.24
N PHE A 193 15.29 -0.73 7.48
CA PHE A 193 15.58 -0.32 6.10
C PHE A 193 16.27 1.03 6.00
N LYS A 194 16.35 1.79 7.12
CA LYS A 194 16.89 3.14 7.11
C LYS A 194 18.35 3.19 6.67
N ALA A 195 19.18 2.31 7.21
CA ALA A 195 20.61 2.29 6.89
C ALA A 195 20.87 2.08 5.39
N ILE A 196 20.10 1.19 4.74
CA ILE A 196 20.19 0.95 3.29
C ILE A 196 19.77 2.20 2.51
N ARG A 197 18.70 2.86 2.94
CA ARG A 197 18.22 4.13 2.33
C ARG A 197 19.27 5.22 2.43
N ASP A 198 19.90 5.37 3.59
CA ASP A 198 20.89 6.40 3.87
C ASP A 198 22.15 6.24 2.99
N THR A 199 22.63 5.00 2.74
CA THR A 199 23.77 4.73 1.86
C THR A 199 23.55 5.22 0.42
N SER A 200 22.31 5.33 -0.01
CA SER A 200 21.93 5.77 -1.36
C SER A 200 21.68 7.27 -1.47
N ALA A 201 21.84 8.05 -0.41
CA ALA A 201 21.47 9.47 -0.37
C ALA A 201 22.19 10.30 -1.45
N SER A 202 23.49 10.04 -1.70
CA SER A 202 24.27 10.74 -2.72
C SER A 202 23.87 10.45 -4.17
N ALA A 203 23.12 9.39 -4.42
CA ALA A 203 22.64 9.04 -5.76
C ALA A 203 21.33 9.74 -6.13
N ARG A 204 20.70 10.44 -5.17
CA ARG A 204 19.42 11.16 -5.35
C ARG A 204 19.69 12.58 -5.85
N PRO A 205 18.90 13.10 -6.81
CA PRO A 205 19.03 14.47 -7.29
C PRO A 205 18.56 15.51 -6.26
#